data_9f80d34b9bceabf82a4aeecc93481ab9
#
_entry.id   9f80d34b9bceabf82a4aeecc93481ab9
#
_cell.length_a   1.000
_cell.length_b   1.000
_cell.length_c   1.000
_cell.angle_alpha   90.00
_cell.angle_beta   90.00
_cell.angle_gamma   90.00
#
_symmetry.space_group_name_H-M   'P 1'
#
loop_
_entity.id
_entity.type
_entity.pdbx_description
1 polymer ?
#
loop_
_entity_poly.entity_id
_entity_poly.type
_entity_poly.pdbx_seq_one_letter_code
_entity_poly.pdbx_strand_id
1 'polypeptide(L)'
;MKIYECINKIDPHEPRAVAVGLFDGLHLGHCAVILRMLAAGEERGLAPTVLTFDFVKSPDGRLLSPDAFEARLREMGVNTLIRLPFDTVRNLSPEQFARDILAGVLCTKAIFCGEDFRFGKNAAAGARELSALGDALGFTAEALPLVEHEGEPISSTRIRSCIRRGENSAANTMLGRKL
;
A
#
# COMPACT_ATOMS: atom_id res chain seq x y z
N MET A 1 -12.38 10.20 6.10
CA MET A 1 -11.24 9.28 6.22
C MET A 1 -10.50 9.62 7.51
N LYS A 2 -10.34 8.63 8.40
CA LYS A 2 -9.47 8.74 9.59
C LYS A 2 -8.01 8.64 9.16
N ILE A 3 -7.12 9.39 9.79
CA ILE A 3 -5.68 9.36 9.49
C ILE A 3 -4.92 9.11 10.78
N TYR A 4 -4.04 8.12 10.76
CA TYR A 4 -3.18 7.76 11.88
C TYR A 4 -1.71 7.82 11.45
N GLU A 5 -0.90 8.53 12.22
CA GLU A 5 0.55 8.65 12.03
C GLU A 5 1.35 7.96 13.13
N CYS A 6 0.65 7.32 14.06
CA CYS A 6 1.27 6.48 15.10
C CYS A 6 0.36 5.31 15.45
N ILE A 7 0.97 4.18 15.84
CA ILE A 7 0.27 2.93 16.16
C ILE A 7 -0.57 3.01 17.42
N ASN A 8 -0.19 3.84 18.38
CA ASN A 8 -0.83 3.91 19.70
C ASN A 8 -2.27 4.47 19.71
N LYS A 9 -2.70 5.05 18.58
CA LYS A 9 -4.05 5.62 18.42
C LYS A 9 -5.00 4.72 17.62
N ILE A 10 -4.49 3.60 17.12
CA ILE A 10 -5.27 2.66 16.30
C ILE A 10 -6.07 1.76 17.22
N ASP A 11 -7.38 1.60 16.93
CA ASP A 11 -8.20 0.62 17.64
C ASP A 11 -7.79 -0.80 17.24
N PRO A 12 -7.23 -1.61 18.15
CA PRO A 12 -6.78 -2.95 17.84
C PRO A 12 -7.93 -3.99 17.74
N HIS A 13 -9.16 -3.57 17.99
CA HIS A 13 -10.34 -4.45 17.95
C HIS A 13 -11.17 -4.27 16.66
N GLU A 14 -10.87 -3.26 15.85
CA GLU A 14 -11.55 -3.06 14.57
C GLU A 14 -10.95 -3.97 13.48
N PRO A 15 -11.69 -4.98 12.99
CA PRO A 15 -11.15 -5.90 11.97
C PRO A 15 -11.01 -5.18 10.61
N ARG A 16 -9.86 -5.33 9.96
CA ARG A 16 -9.50 -4.56 8.76
C ARG A 16 -9.20 -5.41 7.55
N ALA A 17 -9.61 -4.90 6.38
CA ALA A 17 -9.01 -5.19 5.09
C ALA A 17 -7.92 -4.14 4.82
N VAL A 18 -6.69 -4.57 4.61
CA VAL A 18 -5.52 -3.68 4.53
C VAL A 18 -4.88 -3.75 3.16
N ALA A 19 -4.76 -2.61 2.46
CA ALA A 19 -3.85 -2.47 1.33
C ALA A 19 -2.51 -1.92 1.84
N VAL A 20 -1.40 -2.64 1.59
CA VAL A 20 -0.08 -2.24 2.06
C VAL A 20 0.87 -1.93 0.92
N GLY A 21 1.57 -0.78 1.01
CA GLY A 21 2.55 -0.34 0.02
C GLY A 21 3.04 1.08 0.26
N LEU A 22 4.00 1.53 -0.53
CA LEU A 22 4.43 2.94 -0.51
C LEU A 22 3.44 3.86 -1.22
N PHE A 23 2.70 3.33 -2.18
CA PHE A 23 1.63 3.98 -2.95
C PHE A 23 2.00 5.35 -3.55
N ASP A 24 3.28 5.55 -3.83
CA ASP A 24 3.76 6.81 -4.40
C ASP A 24 3.20 7.04 -5.80
N GLY A 25 2.44 8.13 -5.93
CA GLY A 25 1.78 8.52 -7.16
C GLY A 25 0.41 7.89 -7.42
N LEU A 26 -0.05 6.90 -6.63
CA LEU A 26 -1.34 6.23 -6.84
C LEU A 26 -1.60 5.89 -8.31
N HIS A 27 -0.62 5.27 -8.98
CA HIS A 27 -0.74 4.80 -10.36
C HIS A 27 -1.71 3.62 -10.48
N LEU A 28 -2.05 3.21 -11.70
CA LEU A 28 -3.06 2.16 -11.94
C LEU A 28 -2.79 0.86 -11.16
N GLY A 29 -1.52 0.42 -11.02
CA GLY A 29 -1.18 -0.74 -10.20
C GLY A 29 -1.52 -0.54 -8.72
N HIS A 30 -1.24 0.64 -8.16
CA HIS A 30 -1.63 0.96 -6.79
C HIS A 30 -3.16 1.01 -6.63
N CYS A 31 -3.85 1.60 -7.61
CA CYS A 31 -5.32 1.66 -7.59
C CYS A 31 -5.93 0.25 -7.62
N ALA A 32 -5.37 -0.69 -8.40
CA ALA A 32 -5.85 -2.06 -8.45
C ALA A 32 -5.81 -2.74 -7.07
N VAL A 33 -4.69 -2.59 -6.33
CA VAL A 33 -4.54 -3.13 -4.97
C VAL A 33 -5.57 -2.52 -4.02
N ILE A 34 -5.74 -1.19 -4.06
CA ILE A 34 -6.69 -0.49 -3.19
C ILE A 34 -8.13 -0.86 -3.51
N LEU A 35 -8.51 -0.93 -4.78
CA LEU A 35 -9.87 -1.32 -5.21
C LEU A 35 -10.19 -2.77 -4.79
N ARG A 36 -9.24 -3.69 -4.91
CA ARG A 36 -9.43 -5.07 -4.45
C ARG A 36 -9.63 -5.15 -2.93
N MET A 37 -8.87 -4.36 -2.18
CA MET A 37 -9.05 -4.22 -0.73
C MET A 37 -10.42 -3.66 -0.37
N LEU A 38 -10.90 -2.63 -1.07
CA LEU A 38 -12.23 -2.04 -0.86
C LEU A 38 -13.34 -3.07 -1.09
N ALA A 39 -13.27 -3.82 -2.21
CA ALA A 39 -14.22 -4.88 -2.52
C ALA A 39 -14.25 -5.95 -1.42
N ALA A 40 -13.10 -6.44 -0.97
CA ALA A 40 -13.01 -7.41 0.11
C ALA A 40 -13.49 -6.85 1.46
N GLY A 41 -13.28 -5.57 1.70
CA GLY A 41 -13.81 -4.87 2.86
C GLY A 41 -15.33 -4.88 2.90
N GLU A 42 -15.98 -4.57 1.76
CA GLU A 42 -17.43 -4.60 1.60
C GLU A 42 -17.98 -6.04 1.74
N GLU A 43 -17.40 -7.00 1.01
CA GLU A 43 -17.81 -8.40 1.01
C GLU A 43 -17.75 -9.05 2.40
N ARG A 44 -16.77 -8.68 3.21
CA ARG A 44 -16.47 -9.32 4.50
C ARG A 44 -16.82 -8.47 5.72
N GLY A 45 -17.36 -7.28 5.54
CA GLY A 45 -17.67 -6.36 6.65
C GLY A 45 -16.41 -5.89 7.40
N LEU A 46 -15.28 -5.71 6.69
CA LEU A 46 -14.02 -5.27 7.24
C LEU A 46 -13.78 -3.77 7.00
N ALA A 47 -13.13 -3.08 7.93
CA ALA A 47 -12.80 -1.67 7.75
C ALA A 47 -11.71 -1.47 6.66
N PRO A 48 -12.03 -0.78 5.53
CA PRO A 48 -11.07 -0.57 4.46
C PRO A 48 -9.94 0.37 4.92
N THR A 49 -8.70 -0.12 4.89
CA THR A 49 -7.54 0.58 5.45
C THR A 49 -6.37 0.56 4.47
N VAL A 50 -5.79 1.71 4.20
CA VAL A 50 -4.52 1.83 3.49
C VAL A 50 -3.40 1.99 4.51
N LEU A 51 -2.41 1.09 4.47
CA LEU A 51 -1.18 1.16 5.24
C LEU A 51 -0.04 1.61 4.33
N THR A 52 0.54 2.76 4.63
CA THR A 52 1.70 3.29 3.93
C THR A 52 2.74 3.80 4.92
N PHE A 53 3.90 4.21 4.40
CA PHE A 53 5.03 4.64 5.23
C PHE A 53 5.45 6.06 4.85
N ASP A 54 5.86 6.84 5.86
CA ASP A 54 6.48 8.14 5.62
C ASP A 54 7.93 7.92 5.19
N PHE A 55 8.07 7.52 3.93
CA PHE A 55 9.34 7.23 3.28
C PHE A 55 9.31 7.71 1.83
N VAL A 56 10.31 8.50 1.44
CA VAL A 56 10.49 8.94 0.06
C VAL A 56 11.67 8.18 -0.53
N LYS A 57 11.38 7.25 -1.43
CA LYS A 57 12.38 6.39 -2.06
C LYS A 57 13.19 7.12 -3.14
N SER A 58 12.62 8.17 -3.74
CA SER A 58 13.23 8.87 -4.88
C SER A 58 13.79 10.23 -4.48
N PRO A 59 14.99 10.60 -4.97
CA PRO A 59 15.53 11.95 -4.82
C PRO A 59 14.66 13.02 -5.51
N ASP A 60 13.84 12.64 -6.50
CA ASP A 60 12.90 13.55 -7.18
C ASP A 60 11.66 13.87 -6.31
N GLY A 61 11.60 13.37 -5.09
CA GLY A 61 10.46 13.56 -4.19
C GLY A 61 9.27 12.65 -4.50
N ARG A 62 8.11 13.02 -4.00
CA ARG A 62 6.84 12.29 -4.20
C ARG A 62 6.19 12.67 -5.54
N LEU A 63 5.51 11.71 -6.18
CA LEU A 63 4.67 11.96 -7.37
C LEU A 63 3.34 12.65 -7.04
N LEU A 64 2.90 12.59 -5.78
CA LEU A 64 1.76 13.33 -5.25
C LEU A 64 2.15 14.03 -3.97
N SER A 65 1.62 15.24 -3.76
CA SER A 65 1.69 15.88 -2.45
C SER A 65 0.87 15.06 -1.42
N PRO A 66 1.16 15.17 -0.11
CA PRO A 66 0.37 14.50 0.92
C PRO A 66 -1.12 14.80 0.83
N ASP A 67 -1.49 16.06 0.59
CA ASP A 67 -2.90 16.48 0.49
C ASP A 67 -3.60 15.86 -0.74
N ALA A 68 -2.93 15.85 -1.90
CA ALA A 68 -3.46 15.23 -3.12
C ALA A 68 -3.58 13.71 -2.97
N PHE A 69 -2.64 13.06 -2.29
CA PHE A 69 -2.69 11.64 -1.97
C PHE A 69 -3.91 11.32 -1.10
N GLU A 70 -4.13 12.08 -0.04
CA GLU A 70 -5.26 11.90 0.88
C GLU A 70 -6.61 12.19 0.20
N ALA A 71 -6.70 13.25 -0.61
CA ALA A 71 -7.89 13.56 -1.37
C ALA A 71 -8.26 12.39 -2.30
N ARG A 72 -7.27 11.84 -3.00
CA ARG A 72 -7.47 10.72 -3.91
C ARG A 72 -7.94 9.45 -3.19
N LEU A 73 -7.39 9.13 -2.04
CA LEU A 73 -7.86 8.00 -1.24
C LEU A 73 -9.31 8.18 -0.76
N ARG A 74 -9.71 9.41 -0.39
CA ARG A 74 -11.11 9.72 -0.03
C ARG A 74 -12.06 9.53 -1.22
N GLU A 75 -11.66 10.01 -2.40
CA GLU A 75 -12.44 9.80 -3.65
C GLU A 75 -12.62 8.33 -3.98
N MET A 76 -11.62 7.49 -3.69
CA MET A 76 -11.71 6.03 -3.87
C MET A 76 -12.59 5.33 -2.83
N GLY A 77 -13.02 6.00 -1.76
CA GLY A 77 -13.83 5.41 -0.70
C GLY A 77 -13.03 4.81 0.45
N VAL A 78 -11.74 5.10 0.57
CA VAL A 78 -10.91 4.64 1.70
C VAL A 78 -11.34 5.34 2.98
N ASN A 79 -11.65 4.57 4.02
CA ASN A 79 -12.12 5.10 5.31
C ASN A 79 -10.98 5.37 6.30
N THR A 80 -9.88 4.65 6.18
CA THR A 80 -8.75 4.77 7.09
C THR A 80 -7.42 4.78 6.35
N LEU A 81 -6.59 5.77 6.63
CA LEU A 81 -5.20 5.86 6.21
C LEU A 81 -4.30 5.74 7.44
N ILE A 82 -3.38 4.79 7.40
CA ILE A 82 -2.32 4.64 8.40
C ILE A 82 -1.00 4.95 7.70
N ARG A 83 -0.36 6.04 8.10
CA ARG A 83 0.95 6.48 7.59
C ARG A 83 1.96 6.36 8.72
N LEU A 84 2.70 5.27 8.75
CA LEU A 84 3.70 5.05 9.80
C LEU A 84 5.04 5.69 9.43
N PRO A 85 5.74 6.33 10.37
CA PRO A 85 7.15 6.65 10.20
C PRO A 85 7.92 5.38 9.87
N PHE A 86 8.69 5.38 8.77
CA PHE A 86 9.40 4.17 8.32
C PHE A 86 10.35 3.61 9.38
N ASP A 87 10.95 4.48 10.18
CA ASP A 87 11.83 4.07 11.28
C ASP A 87 11.15 3.20 12.35
N THR A 88 9.82 3.28 12.47
CA THR A 88 9.03 2.42 13.36
C THR A 88 9.10 0.95 12.96
N VAL A 89 9.22 0.66 11.66
CA VAL A 89 9.12 -0.70 11.13
C VAL A 89 10.40 -1.21 10.45
N ARG A 90 11.35 -0.33 10.10
CA ARG A 90 12.53 -0.66 9.28
C ARG A 90 13.43 -1.76 9.83
N ASN A 91 13.45 -1.94 11.16
CA ASN A 91 14.29 -2.90 11.84
C ASN A 91 13.55 -4.18 12.28
N LEU A 92 12.23 -4.24 12.05
CA LEU A 92 11.42 -5.42 12.38
C LEU A 92 11.75 -6.57 11.43
N SER A 93 11.83 -7.79 11.97
CA SER A 93 11.85 -8.98 11.13
C SER A 93 10.50 -9.13 10.42
N PRO A 94 10.40 -9.94 9.34
CA PRO A 94 9.11 -10.23 8.71
C PRO A 94 8.07 -10.74 9.69
N GLU A 95 8.45 -11.63 10.59
CA GLU A 95 7.57 -12.22 11.62
C GLU A 95 7.11 -11.17 12.63
N GLN A 96 8.01 -10.29 13.07
CA GLN A 96 7.67 -9.18 13.97
C GLN A 96 6.69 -8.22 13.31
N PHE A 97 6.95 -7.82 12.05
CA PHE A 97 6.04 -6.95 11.32
C PHE A 97 4.64 -7.58 11.14
N ALA A 98 4.59 -8.85 10.76
CA ALA A 98 3.32 -9.55 10.58
C ALA A 98 2.57 -9.73 11.90
N ARG A 99 3.26 -10.18 12.96
CA ARG A 99 2.63 -10.45 14.25
C ARG A 99 2.25 -9.19 15.00
N ASP A 100 3.21 -8.25 15.14
CA ASP A 100 3.03 -7.13 16.06
C ASP A 100 2.26 -5.98 15.39
N ILE A 101 2.50 -5.71 14.11
CA ILE A 101 1.84 -4.63 13.38
C ILE A 101 0.56 -5.13 12.70
N LEU A 102 0.66 -6.11 11.80
CA LEU A 102 -0.50 -6.49 10.99
C LEU A 102 -1.58 -7.21 11.84
N ALA A 103 -1.22 -8.27 12.52
CA ALA A 103 -2.18 -9.05 13.32
C ALA A 103 -2.52 -8.33 14.64
N GLY A 104 -1.52 -7.84 15.36
CA GLY A 104 -1.67 -7.24 16.69
C GLY A 104 -2.33 -5.87 16.63
N VAL A 105 -1.61 -4.86 16.14
CA VAL A 105 -2.09 -3.47 16.17
C VAL A 105 -3.23 -3.23 15.19
N LEU A 106 -3.14 -3.77 13.95
CA LEU A 106 -4.11 -3.48 12.90
C LEU A 106 -5.32 -4.42 12.89
N CYS A 107 -5.33 -5.48 13.67
CA CYS A 107 -6.39 -6.51 13.64
C CYS A 107 -6.70 -6.94 12.19
N THR A 108 -5.67 -7.11 11.37
CA THR A 108 -5.80 -7.44 9.94
C THR A 108 -6.50 -8.79 9.78
N LYS A 109 -7.51 -8.84 8.91
CA LYS A 109 -8.20 -10.09 8.51
C LYS A 109 -7.97 -10.43 7.04
N ALA A 110 -7.69 -9.42 6.22
CA ALA A 110 -7.29 -9.59 4.84
C ALA A 110 -6.25 -8.52 4.48
N ILE A 111 -5.18 -8.88 3.79
CA ILE A 111 -4.14 -7.95 3.33
C ILE A 111 -3.93 -8.10 1.82
N PHE A 112 -3.72 -6.98 1.16
CA PHE A 112 -3.58 -6.85 -0.29
C PHE A 112 -2.30 -6.08 -0.60
N CYS A 113 -1.48 -6.60 -1.52
CA CYS A 113 -0.25 -5.95 -1.96
C CYS A 113 0.03 -6.28 -3.43
N GLY A 114 0.98 -5.60 -4.06
CA GLY A 114 1.52 -6.04 -5.35
C GLY A 114 2.39 -7.30 -5.17
N GLU A 115 2.52 -8.09 -6.22
CA GLU A 115 3.38 -9.31 -6.20
C GLU A 115 4.86 -9.00 -5.97
N ASP A 116 5.30 -7.75 -6.27
CA ASP A 116 6.64 -7.24 -6.02
C ASP A 116 6.84 -6.67 -4.60
N PHE A 117 5.81 -6.76 -3.75
CA PHE A 117 5.88 -6.23 -2.38
C PHE A 117 6.98 -6.91 -1.57
N ARG A 118 7.76 -6.07 -0.87
CA ARG A 118 8.83 -6.52 0.03
C ARG A 118 8.69 -5.86 1.39
N PHE A 119 8.96 -6.62 2.45
CA PHE A 119 8.86 -6.15 3.83
C PHE A 119 9.89 -6.80 4.76
N GLY A 120 9.89 -6.35 6.02
CA GLY A 120 10.88 -6.77 7.00
C GLY A 120 12.24 -6.09 6.78
N LYS A 121 13.11 -6.23 7.77
CA LYS A 121 14.48 -5.66 7.73
C LYS A 121 15.21 -6.08 6.46
N ASN A 122 15.77 -5.12 5.74
CA ASN A 122 16.48 -5.30 4.48
C ASN A 122 15.60 -5.92 3.36
N ALA A 123 14.28 -5.72 3.40
CA ALA A 123 13.34 -6.30 2.43
C ALA A 123 13.45 -7.84 2.36
N ALA A 124 13.61 -8.50 3.50
CA ALA A 124 13.93 -9.92 3.60
C ALA A 124 12.81 -10.85 3.11
N ALA A 125 11.53 -10.41 3.17
CA ALA A 125 10.36 -11.21 2.79
C ALA A 125 9.55 -10.55 1.67
N GLY A 126 8.77 -11.36 0.95
CA GLY A 126 7.86 -10.94 -0.10
C GLY A 126 6.43 -11.42 0.13
N ALA A 127 5.60 -11.32 -0.92
CA ALA A 127 4.18 -11.65 -0.86
C ALA A 127 3.93 -13.13 -0.46
N ARG A 128 4.78 -14.06 -0.88
CA ARG A 128 4.67 -15.49 -0.54
C ARG A 128 4.87 -15.72 0.97
N GLU A 129 5.90 -15.12 1.54
CA GLU A 129 6.18 -15.20 2.97
C GLU A 129 5.08 -14.51 3.79
N LEU A 130 4.51 -13.40 3.26
CA LEU A 130 3.36 -12.73 3.88
C LEU A 130 2.14 -13.63 3.95
N SER A 131 1.86 -14.42 2.90
CA SER A 131 0.76 -15.39 2.90
C SER A 131 0.97 -16.48 3.95
N ALA A 132 2.16 -17.07 4.00
CA ALA A 132 2.48 -18.10 5.00
C ALA A 132 2.36 -17.60 6.46
N LEU A 133 2.82 -16.36 6.70
CA LEU A 133 2.67 -15.72 8.01
C LEU A 133 1.20 -15.40 8.32
N GLY A 134 0.41 -15.02 7.30
CA GLY A 134 -1.02 -14.79 7.42
C GLY A 134 -1.78 -16.02 7.88
N ASP A 135 -1.51 -17.18 7.27
CA ASP A 135 -2.11 -18.45 7.64
C ASP A 135 -1.85 -18.79 9.11
N ALA A 136 -0.63 -18.54 9.60
CA ALA A 136 -0.25 -18.78 10.99
C ALA A 136 -0.84 -17.77 11.98
N LEU A 137 -1.14 -16.54 11.54
CA LEU A 137 -1.58 -15.42 12.38
C LEU A 137 -3.07 -15.09 12.24
N GLY A 138 -3.82 -15.82 11.40
CA GLY A 138 -5.26 -15.68 11.25
C GLY A 138 -5.70 -14.54 10.35
N PHE A 139 -4.93 -14.20 9.30
CA PHE A 139 -5.34 -13.31 8.21
C PHE A 139 -5.01 -13.90 6.83
N THR A 140 -5.77 -13.52 5.82
CA THR A 140 -5.49 -13.89 4.43
C THR A 140 -4.60 -12.85 3.77
N ALA A 141 -3.66 -13.26 2.89
CA ALA A 141 -2.88 -12.35 2.07
C ALA A 141 -3.09 -12.64 0.59
N GLU A 142 -3.38 -11.59 -0.18
CA GLU A 142 -3.56 -11.66 -1.63
C GLU A 142 -2.55 -10.72 -2.30
N ALA A 143 -1.70 -11.28 -3.16
CA ALA A 143 -0.79 -10.52 -3.99
C ALA A 143 -1.41 -10.33 -5.38
N LEU A 144 -1.51 -9.10 -5.83
CA LEU A 144 -2.06 -8.78 -7.14
C LEU A 144 -0.92 -8.73 -8.18
N PRO A 145 -1.18 -9.22 -9.40
CA PRO A 145 -0.22 -9.11 -10.48
C PRO A 145 0.04 -7.63 -10.82
N LEU A 146 1.24 -7.36 -11.34
CA LEU A 146 1.59 -6.02 -11.77
C LEU A 146 0.73 -5.59 -12.97
N VAL A 147 0.19 -4.38 -12.91
CA VAL A 147 -0.50 -3.78 -14.05
C VAL A 147 0.55 -3.29 -15.04
N GLU A 148 0.37 -3.61 -16.31
CA GLU A 148 1.30 -3.29 -17.38
C GLU A 148 0.78 -2.16 -18.27
N HIS A 149 1.71 -1.44 -18.88
CA HIS A 149 1.49 -0.50 -19.97
C HIS A 149 2.54 -0.75 -21.04
N GLU A 150 2.08 -1.07 -22.27
CA GLU A 150 2.94 -1.42 -23.41
C GLU A 150 3.88 -2.62 -23.12
N GLY A 151 3.36 -3.65 -22.40
CA GLY A 151 4.09 -4.88 -22.11
C GLY A 151 5.13 -4.76 -20.99
N GLU A 152 5.17 -3.63 -20.28
CA GLU A 152 6.06 -3.43 -19.13
C GLU A 152 5.29 -3.02 -17.88
N PRO A 153 5.72 -3.46 -16.69
CA PRO A 153 5.08 -3.08 -15.44
C PRO A 153 5.03 -1.57 -15.20
N ILE A 154 3.89 -1.08 -14.74
CA ILE A 154 3.73 0.30 -14.28
C ILE A 154 4.42 0.46 -12.92
N SER A 155 5.30 1.46 -12.81
CA SER A 155 5.96 1.79 -11.55
C SER A 155 6.19 3.29 -11.39
N SER A 156 6.31 3.76 -10.14
CA SER A 156 6.65 5.16 -9.85
C SER A 156 7.98 5.59 -10.51
N THR A 157 8.94 4.69 -10.60
CA THR A 157 10.23 4.93 -11.27
C THR A 157 10.05 5.16 -12.76
N ARG A 158 9.27 4.31 -13.44
CA ARG A 158 8.98 4.45 -14.87
C ARG A 158 8.20 5.73 -15.17
N ILE A 159 7.21 6.06 -14.35
CA ILE A 159 6.44 7.31 -14.46
C ILE A 159 7.35 8.52 -14.35
N ARG A 160 8.25 8.58 -13.35
CA ARG A 160 9.22 9.67 -13.21
C ARG A 160 10.14 9.77 -14.43
N SER A 161 10.57 8.65 -14.97
CA SER A 161 11.39 8.63 -16.18
C SER A 161 10.67 9.26 -17.37
N CYS A 162 9.38 8.92 -17.58
CA CYS A 162 8.56 9.55 -18.62
C CYS A 162 8.41 11.06 -18.41
N ILE A 163 8.15 11.49 -17.18
CA ILE A 163 8.04 12.92 -16.85
C ILE A 163 9.34 13.67 -17.17
N ARG A 164 10.51 13.15 -16.78
CA ARG A 164 11.81 13.75 -17.08
C ARG A 164 12.10 13.85 -18.57
N ARG A 165 11.60 12.93 -19.39
CA ARG A 165 11.74 12.96 -20.86
C ARG A 165 10.67 13.79 -21.57
N GLY A 166 9.69 14.36 -20.83
CA GLY A 166 8.58 15.11 -21.41
C GLY A 166 7.49 14.21 -22.03
N GLU A 167 7.51 12.91 -21.77
CA GLU A 167 6.54 11.92 -22.25
C GLU A 167 5.27 11.92 -21.37
N ASN A 168 4.65 13.09 -21.24
CA ASN A 168 3.54 13.30 -20.30
C ASN A 168 2.30 12.45 -20.64
N SER A 169 2.09 12.11 -21.93
CA SER A 169 0.99 11.24 -22.34
C SER A 169 1.13 9.83 -21.72
N ALA A 170 2.29 9.21 -21.83
CA ALA A 170 2.58 7.91 -21.25
C ALA A 170 2.48 7.95 -19.70
N ALA A 171 3.03 9.00 -19.07
CA ALA A 171 2.93 9.20 -17.64
C ALA A 171 1.45 9.30 -17.18
N ASN A 172 0.62 10.09 -17.89
CA ASN A 172 -0.81 10.25 -17.60
C ASN A 172 -1.57 8.93 -17.75
N THR A 173 -1.27 8.13 -18.79
CA THR A 173 -1.88 6.81 -18.99
C THR A 173 -1.56 5.88 -17.81
N MET A 174 -0.30 5.79 -17.40
CA MET A 174 0.12 4.97 -16.26
C MET A 174 -0.46 5.44 -14.92
N LEU A 175 -0.64 6.76 -14.76
CA LEU A 175 -1.28 7.35 -13.57
C LEU A 175 -2.81 7.20 -13.58
N GLY A 176 -3.43 6.97 -14.73
CA GLY A 176 -4.89 7.01 -14.90
C GLY A 176 -5.48 8.41 -14.67
N ARG A 177 -4.68 9.46 -14.77
CA ARG A 177 -5.06 10.88 -14.61
C ARG A 177 -4.02 11.80 -15.25
N LYS A 178 -4.39 13.07 -15.43
CA LYS A 178 -3.43 14.12 -15.82
C LYS A 178 -2.47 14.46 -14.66
N LEU A 179 -1.26 14.84 -15.02
CA LEU A 179 -0.26 15.40 -14.12
C LEU A 179 -0.69 16.76 -13.59
#